data_c213533943931718861fc4c7060cf09a
#
_entry.id   c213533943931718861fc4c7060cf09a
#
_cell.length_a   1.000
_cell.length_b   1.000
_cell.length_c   1.000
_cell.angle_alpha   90.00
_cell.angle_beta   90.00
_cell.angle_gamma   90.00
#
_symmetry.space_group_name_H-M   'P 1'
#
loop_
_entity.id
_entity.type
_entity.pdbx_description
1 polymer ?
#
loop_
_entity_poly.entity_id
_entity_poly.type
_entity_poly.pdbx_seq_one_letter_code
_entity_poly.pdbx_strand_id
1 'polypeptide(L)'
;MKKRTIRFCCGVMAAGLLICGIPSGGAEGVTQNHLLWNVAAAAETAVTVSNENEFLSALAQKQKNIVVTGSFSVRGQAEASGQMMPVEIPDGTVITGNNTGSITFSGPIQIMGDGVVIRDIQIGFISTNSMNSVPHREIFLAGHSLTLDNVKTYLPGGGDASLGGFGGTEKELLPTIYAGGYHSNTAVGTKASLTVVNANSDTMFQNIYMGHKASAGERTAYTGSVELNLDADAKVRDIISAEDTTSASLVFSGGQNGMDEISISGIKGNANTVLTVKNCAVSGVVTTGIKDIVLEAGGRLQPKDETAQLNNITLKNGGCLDLTKIIDAQVKGNFTSGGSAAKGKLVLDQNGYVQINGQVSGVTQFQVGSHAISGNLLNEHTYIIAENGTAGNFVLSDKDINNNYSLVCKNGIWTAYRNYVPEKRELESIEIKSCPKNVYTGNIPADITDKTDDAPYLDVIWKDQYGEDYTFDEVANEYDGYGFYNHMILIRSDDWNSDDEEIQQKMDWGNPIYLDVDKNESDRYYLIAYGEVKTGKYTLLLCSEPFDDLDTVADVKALKDTVLAEKEIIFTDEPGVSHQHVEGEPVKENEIAATCTQKGSYDKVVY
;
A
#
# COMPACT_ATOMS: atom_id res chain seq x y z
N MET A 1 3.00 -43.54 6.12
CA MET A 1 2.48 -44.24 4.93
C MET A 1 1.02 -44.62 5.15
N LYS A 2 0.12 -44.01 4.43
CA LYS A 2 -1.22 -44.51 4.03
C LYS A 2 -1.92 -43.38 3.30
N LYS A 3 -1.90 -43.46 1.97
CA LYS A 3 -2.70 -42.63 1.07
C LYS A 3 -4.17 -42.92 1.31
N ARG A 4 -4.98 -41.92 1.56
CA ARG A 4 -6.44 -42.02 1.49
C ARG A 4 -6.94 -41.26 0.26
N THR A 5 -7.37 -42.01 -0.71
CA THR A 5 -8.11 -41.57 -1.89
C THR A 5 -9.56 -41.29 -1.43
N ILE A 6 -10.03 -40.06 -1.60
CA ILE A 6 -11.45 -39.72 -1.41
C ILE A 6 -12.06 -39.56 -2.80
N ARG A 7 -12.97 -40.46 -3.14
CA ARG A 7 -13.84 -40.35 -4.31
C ARG A 7 -15.04 -39.48 -3.90
N PHE A 8 -15.28 -38.40 -4.62
CA PHE A 8 -16.53 -37.65 -4.51
C PHE A 8 -17.55 -38.20 -5.51
N CYS A 9 -18.66 -38.67 -4.96
CA CYS A 9 -19.86 -38.98 -5.72
C CYS A 9 -20.67 -37.68 -5.94
N CYS A 10 -21.07 -37.43 -7.18
CA CYS A 10 -22.07 -36.42 -7.53
C CYS A 10 -23.44 -36.82 -6.97
N GLY A 11 -23.97 -35.97 -6.10
CA GLY A 11 -25.37 -36.02 -5.67
C GLY A 11 -26.03 -34.68 -5.98
N VAL A 12 -26.98 -34.70 -6.87
CA VAL A 12 -27.88 -33.57 -7.18
C VAL A 12 -28.82 -33.41 -6.00
N MET A 13 -28.89 -32.22 -5.41
CA MET A 13 -30.07 -31.81 -4.63
C MET A 13 -30.45 -30.38 -4.92
N ALA A 14 -31.70 -30.24 -5.17
CA ALA A 14 -32.39 -29.00 -5.51
C ALA A 14 -32.83 -28.24 -4.24
N ALA A 15 -32.88 -26.93 -4.41
CA ALA A 15 -33.77 -25.94 -3.79
C ALA A 15 -33.83 -25.76 -2.28
N GLY A 16 -33.67 -24.50 -1.91
CA GLY A 16 -34.06 -24.00 -0.60
C GLY A 16 -33.56 -22.57 -0.36
N LEU A 17 -34.35 -21.61 -0.80
CA LEU A 17 -34.14 -20.18 -0.46
C LEU A 17 -34.42 -19.98 1.02
N LEU A 18 -33.44 -19.55 1.79
CA LEU A 18 -33.69 -18.98 3.11
C LEU A 18 -32.92 -17.67 3.26
N ILE A 19 -33.69 -16.60 3.27
CA ILE A 19 -33.23 -15.27 3.64
C ILE A 19 -33.19 -15.23 5.18
N CYS A 20 -32.03 -15.05 5.76
CA CYS A 20 -31.90 -14.67 7.16
C CYS A 20 -30.80 -13.64 7.33
N GLY A 21 -31.16 -12.65 8.11
CA GLY A 21 -30.55 -11.37 8.38
C GLY A 21 -29.06 -11.35 8.73
N ILE A 22 -28.49 -10.22 8.45
CA ILE A 22 -27.12 -9.79 8.77
C ILE A 22 -27.09 -9.30 10.23
N PRO A 23 -26.16 -9.76 11.04
CA PRO A 23 -25.69 -8.97 12.18
C PRO A 23 -24.35 -8.30 11.81
N SER A 24 -24.33 -7.00 12.03
CA SER A 24 -23.14 -6.15 12.00
C SER A 24 -22.16 -6.54 13.12
N GLY A 25 -20.91 -6.78 12.79
CA GLY A 25 -19.83 -6.95 13.76
C GLY A 25 -18.53 -7.24 13.04
N GLY A 26 -17.58 -6.28 13.12
CA GLY A 26 -16.35 -6.28 12.37
C GLY A 26 -15.38 -7.40 12.74
N ALA A 27 -14.62 -7.81 11.76
CA ALA A 27 -13.24 -8.28 11.86
C ALA A 27 -12.68 -8.36 10.44
N GLU A 28 -11.58 -7.69 10.21
CA GLU A 28 -10.83 -7.71 8.97
C GLU A 28 -10.29 -9.11 8.70
N GLY A 29 -10.77 -9.72 7.66
CA GLY A 29 -10.22 -10.91 7.07
C GLY A 29 -10.61 -10.90 5.61
N VAL A 30 -9.77 -10.28 4.76
CA VAL A 30 -9.96 -10.36 3.31
C VAL A 30 -9.55 -11.75 2.87
N THR A 31 -10.47 -12.67 3.00
CA THR A 31 -10.44 -13.90 2.20
C THR A 31 -10.68 -13.51 0.76
N GLN A 32 -9.81 -13.98 -0.13
CA GLN A 32 -10.00 -13.93 -1.57
C GLN A 32 -11.40 -14.47 -1.91
N ASN A 33 -12.36 -13.58 -2.07
CA ASN A 33 -13.58 -13.90 -2.76
C ASN A 33 -13.25 -13.98 -4.24
N HIS A 34 -12.88 -15.16 -4.71
CA HIS A 34 -13.23 -15.56 -6.05
C HIS A 34 -14.74 -15.33 -6.16
N LEU A 35 -15.11 -14.31 -6.87
CA LEU A 35 -16.49 -14.10 -7.28
C LEU A 35 -16.88 -15.30 -8.14
N LEU A 36 -17.28 -16.38 -7.48
CA LEU A 36 -18.09 -17.40 -8.10
C LEU A 36 -19.43 -16.74 -8.42
N TRP A 37 -19.50 -16.12 -9.59
CA TRP A 37 -20.76 -15.80 -10.22
C TRP A 37 -21.45 -17.12 -10.58
N ASN A 38 -21.97 -17.82 -9.58
CA ASN A 38 -23.02 -18.78 -9.82
C ASN A 38 -24.28 -17.97 -10.17
N VAL A 39 -24.34 -17.51 -11.40
CA VAL A 39 -25.62 -17.19 -12.01
C VAL A 39 -26.33 -18.53 -12.17
N ALA A 40 -27.22 -18.85 -11.24
CA ALA A 40 -28.29 -19.78 -11.51
C ALA A 40 -29.25 -19.08 -12.50
N ALA A 41 -28.78 -18.80 -13.71
CA ALA A 41 -29.66 -18.58 -14.85
C ALA A 41 -30.39 -19.92 -15.08
N ALA A 42 -31.70 -19.89 -15.22
CA ALA A 42 -32.44 -21.00 -15.75
C ALA A 42 -31.64 -21.54 -16.95
N ALA A 43 -31.34 -22.83 -16.95
CA ALA A 43 -30.47 -23.45 -17.93
C ALA A 43 -31.03 -23.20 -19.33
N GLU A 44 -30.69 -22.08 -19.92
CA GLU A 44 -30.89 -21.88 -21.34
C GLU A 44 -30.07 -22.97 -22.03
N THR A 45 -30.74 -23.74 -22.87
CA THR A 45 -30.14 -24.86 -23.60
C THR A 45 -28.98 -24.33 -24.43
N ALA A 46 -27.77 -24.84 -24.15
CA ALA A 46 -26.58 -24.47 -24.89
C ALA A 46 -26.77 -24.84 -26.39
N VAL A 47 -26.46 -23.92 -27.27
CA VAL A 47 -26.48 -24.15 -28.72
C VAL A 47 -25.08 -24.57 -29.15
N THR A 48 -24.97 -25.74 -29.74
CA THR A 48 -23.72 -26.26 -30.30
C THR A 48 -23.55 -25.73 -31.73
N VAL A 49 -22.35 -25.22 -32.01
CA VAL A 49 -21.97 -24.69 -33.32
C VAL A 49 -20.66 -25.33 -33.80
N SER A 50 -20.58 -25.63 -35.07
CA SER A 50 -19.44 -26.28 -35.71
C SER A 50 -18.93 -25.55 -36.97
N ASN A 51 -19.59 -24.48 -37.37
CA ASN A 51 -19.23 -23.69 -38.55
C ASN A 51 -19.68 -22.22 -38.40
N GLU A 52 -19.23 -21.39 -39.36
CA GLU A 52 -19.49 -19.95 -39.39
C GLU A 52 -20.99 -19.61 -39.36
N ASN A 53 -21.79 -20.28 -40.20
CA ASN A 53 -23.23 -19.97 -40.35
C ASN A 53 -24.01 -20.26 -39.06
N GLU A 54 -23.73 -21.38 -38.41
CA GLU A 54 -24.32 -21.74 -37.12
C GLU A 54 -23.92 -20.74 -36.04
N PHE A 55 -22.63 -20.34 -35.99
CA PHE A 55 -22.12 -19.38 -35.03
C PHE A 55 -22.77 -18.00 -35.21
N LEU A 56 -22.76 -17.45 -36.43
CA LEU A 56 -23.39 -16.15 -36.71
C LEU A 56 -24.91 -16.18 -36.49
N SER A 57 -25.57 -17.29 -36.81
CA SER A 57 -27.01 -17.47 -36.53
C SER A 57 -27.28 -17.48 -35.02
N ALA A 58 -26.43 -18.14 -34.21
CA ALA A 58 -26.57 -18.15 -32.77
C ALA A 58 -26.39 -16.74 -32.16
N LEU A 59 -25.44 -15.98 -32.64
CA LEU A 59 -25.25 -14.58 -32.22
C LEU A 59 -26.45 -13.69 -32.62
N ALA A 60 -26.92 -13.80 -33.88
CA ALA A 60 -28.06 -13.04 -34.35
C ALA A 60 -29.37 -13.37 -33.58
N GLN A 61 -29.50 -14.60 -33.10
CA GLN A 61 -30.59 -15.03 -32.24
C GLN A 61 -30.38 -14.70 -30.77
N LYS A 62 -29.27 -14.04 -30.44
CA LYS A 62 -28.87 -13.66 -29.07
C LYS A 62 -28.83 -14.85 -28.10
N GLN A 63 -28.35 -16.01 -28.58
CA GLN A 63 -28.17 -17.19 -27.75
C GLN A 63 -27.15 -16.90 -26.65
N LYS A 64 -27.50 -17.22 -25.42
CA LYS A 64 -26.66 -16.91 -24.27
C LYS A 64 -25.53 -17.91 -24.03
N ASN A 65 -25.72 -19.17 -24.42
CA ASN A 65 -24.72 -20.22 -24.24
C ASN A 65 -24.41 -20.87 -25.60
N ILE A 66 -23.20 -20.63 -26.11
CA ILE A 66 -22.71 -21.13 -27.40
C ILE A 66 -21.56 -22.08 -27.16
N VAL A 67 -21.67 -23.33 -27.58
CA VAL A 67 -20.61 -24.34 -27.47
C VAL A 67 -20.02 -24.59 -28.85
N VAL A 68 -18.75 -24.27 -28.99
CA VAL A 68 -17.96 -24.47 -30.21
C VAL A 68 -17.34 -25.86 -30.19
N THR A 69 -17.69 -26.70 -31.16
CA THR A 69 -17.26 -28.12 -31.20
C THR A 69 -16.27 -28.44 -32.32
N GLY A 70 -15.72 -27.45 -32.96
CA GLY A 70 -14.75 -27.65 -34.04
C GLY A 70 -13.89 -26.43 -34.29
N SER A 71 -13.17 -26.44 -35.37
CA SER A 71 -12.35 -25.33 -35.82
C SER A 71 -12.92 -24.75 -37.10
N PHE A 72 -13.23 -23.46 -37.09
CA PHE A 72 -13.75 -22.78 -38.27
C PHE A 72 -13.33 -21.30 -38.29
N SER A 73 -13.42 -20.71 -39.51
CA SER A 73 -13.13 -19.30 -39.69
C SER A 73 -14.44 -18.50 -39.81
N VAL A 74 -14.46 -17.33 -39.17
CA VAL A 74 -15.56 -16.36 -39.28
C VAL A 74 -15.07 -15.20 -40.13
N ARG A 75 -15.72 -14.96 -41.24
CA ARG A 75 -15.41 -13.87 -42.15
C ARG A 75 -16.22 -12.66 -41.75
N GLY A 76 -15.53 -11.54 -41.51
CA GLY A 76 -16.18 -10.26 -41.33
C GLY A 76 -16.90 -9.83 -42.61
N GLN A 77 -17.98 -9.08 -42.48
CA GLN A 77 -18.66 -8.46 -43.63
C GLN A 77 -17.92 -7.16 -43.98
N ALA A 78 -17.67 -6.95 -45.28
CA ALA A 78 -17.10 -5.70 -45.75
C ALA A 78 -18.21 -4.68 -46.02
N GLU A 79 -18.03 -3.44 -45.56
CA GLU A 79 -18.85 -2.32 -45.99
C GLU A 79 -18.58 -1.97 -47.46
N ALA A 80 -19.47 -1.16 -48.06
CA ALA A 80 -19.27 -0.62 -49.41
C ALA A 80 -17.97 0.21 -49.55
N SER A 81 -17.47 0.71 -48.44
CA SER A 81 -16.17 1.41 -48.30
C SER A 81 -14.95 0.48 -48.37
N GLY A 82 -15.15 -0.83 -48.35
CA GLY A 82 -14.10 -1.85 -48.18
C GLY A 82 -13.65 -2.06 -46.74
N GLN A 83 -14.25 -1.39 -45.77
CA GLN A 83 -13.97 -1.55 -44.36
C GLN A 83 -14.70 -2.78 -43.79
N MET A 84 -14.02 -3.55 -42.95
CA MET A 84 -14.61 -4.75 -42.35
C MET A 84 -15.46 -4.37 -41.15
N MET A 85 -16.73 -4.81 -41.16
CA MET A 85 -17.61 -4.65 -40.00
C MET A 85 -17.25 -5.63 -38.89
N PRO A 86 -17.33 -5.21 -37.62
CA PRO A 86 -17.09 -6.12 -36.51
C PRO A 86 -18.17 -7.22 -36.41
N VAL A 87 -17.76 -8.39 -35.96
CA VAL A 87 -18.67 -9.42 -35.48
C VAL A 87 -19.20 -9.00 -34.11
N GLU A 88 -20.48 -8.75 -34.00
CA GLU A 88 -21.12 -8.28 -32.77
C GLU A 88 -21.43 -9.45 -31.83
N ILE A 89 -20.94 -9.38 -30.59
CA ILE A 89 -21.24 -10.36 -29.53
C ILE A 89 -22.24 -9.73 -28.55
N PRO A 90 -23.48 -10.26 -28.46
CA PRO A 90 -24.52 -9.72 -27.60
C PRO A 90 -24.18 -9.81 -26.09
N ASP A 91 -24.87 -9.02 -25.27
CA ASP A 91 -24.79 -9.03 -23.82
C ASP A 91 -24.98 -10.44 -23.21
N GLY A 92 -24.29 -10.73 -22.14
CA GLY A 92 -24.40 -11.98 -21.37
C GLY A 92 -24.13 -13.26 -22.17
N THR A 93 -23.53 -13.16 -23.36
CA THR A 93 -23.17 -14.31 -24.18
C THR A 93 -21.96 -15.05 -23.60
N VAL A 94 -22.08 -16.35 -23.41
CA VAL A 94 -21.00 -17.25 -23.00
C VAL A 94 -20.61 -18.13 -24.19
N ILE A 95 -19.38 -18.01 -24.66
CA ILE A 95 -18.81 -18.84 -25.74
C ILE A 95 -17.77 -19.78 -25.11
N THR A 96 -17.95 -21.07 -25.27
CA THR A 96 -17.02 -22.09 -24.77
C THR A 96 -16.60 -23.05 -25.86
N GLY A 97 -15.31 -23.42 -25.86
CA GLY A 97 -14.75 -24.42 -26.80
C GLY A 97 -14.43 -25.75 -26.16
N ASN A 98 -14.71 -25.95 -24.87
CA ASN A 98 -14.33 -27.17 -24.10
C ASN A 98 -12.88 -27.60 -24.34
N ASN A 99 -11.96 -26.64 -24.45
CA ASN A 99 -10.53 -26.80 -24.75
C ASN A 99 -10.18 -27.41 -26.14
N THR A 100 -11.16 -27.66 -26.98
CA THR A 100 -10.95 -28.25 -28.33
C THR A 100 -11.51 -27.39 -29.46
N GLY A 101 -12.41 -26.45 -29.14
CA GLY A 101 -12.99 -25.53 -30.12
C GLY A 101 -12.01 -24.40 -30.47
N SER A 102 -12.07 -23.95 -31.71
CA SER A 102 -11.27 -22.86 -32.23
C SER A 102 -12.06 -22.00 -33.21
N ILE A 103 -11.97 -20.69 -33.04
CA ILE A 103 -12.56 -19.73 -34.00
C ILE A 103 -11.45 -18.83 -34.51
N THR A 104 -11.34 -18.69 -35.82
CA THR A 104 -10.43 -17.76 -36.47
C THR A 104 -11.20 -16.63 -37.13
N PHE A 105 -10.95 -15.39 -36.70
CA PHE A 105 -11.61 -14.21 -37.25
C PHE A 105 -10.76 -13.55 -38.33
N SER A 106 -11.39 -13.16 -39.44
CA SER A 106 -10.76 -12.29 -40.45
C SER A 106 -11.27 -10.84 -40.40
N GLY A 107 -12.06 -10.51 -39.40
CA GLY A 107 -12.55 -9.18 -39.07
C GLY A 107 -12.54 -8.89 -37.60
N PRO A 108 -12.82 -7.65 -37.19
CA PRO A 108 -12.85 -7.26 -35.79
C PRO A 108 -14.04 -7.88 -35.05
N ILE A 109 -13.93 -7.88 -33.70
CA ILE A 109 -15.03 -8.28 -32.80
C ILE A 109 -15.47 -7.04 -32.02
N GLN A 110 -16.76 -6.88 -31.77
CA GLN A 110 -17.32 -5.86 -30.91
C GLN A 110 -18.26 -6.44 -29.85
N ILE A 111 -18.05 -6.07 -28.61
CA ILE A 111 -18.88 -6.43 -27.47
C ILE A 111 -20.04 -5.45 -27.40
N MET A 112 -21.30 -5.97 -27.41
CA MET A 112 -22.51 -5.17 -27.49
C MET A 112 -23.27 -5.02 -26.17
N GLY A 113 -22.73 -5.54 -25.09
CA GLY A 113 -23.28 -5.43 -23.74
C GLY A 113 -22.44 -6.13 -22.70
N ASP A 114 -22.86 -6.04 -21.46
CA ASP A 114 -22.09 -6.55 -20.33
C ASP A 114 -22.21 -8.06 -20.14
N GLY A 115 -21.27 -8.64 -19.38
CA GLY A 115 -21.31 -10.05 -18.99
C GLY A 115 -20.95 -11.04 -20.11
N VAL A 116 -20.25 -10.58 -21.16
CA VAL A 116 -19.74 -11.49 -22.19
C VAL A 116 -18.56 -12.28 -21.63
N VAL A 117 -18.60 -13.61 -21.77
CA VAL A 117 -17.57 -14.55 -21.34
C VAL A 117 -17.14 -15.42 -22.50
N ILE A 118 -15.85 -15.49 -22.76
CA ILE A 118 -15.25 -16.42 -23.71
C ILE A 118 -14.31 -17.31 -22.91
N ARG A 119 -14.50 -18.62 -22.99
CA ARG A 119 -13.73 -19.53 -22.15
C ARG A 119 -13.39 -20.87 -22.80
N ASP A 120 -12.27 -21.45 -22.35
CA ASP A 120 -11.84 -22.79 -22.76
C ASP A 120 -11.78 -22.96 -24.29
N ILE A 121 -11.33 -21.93 -24.98
CA ILE A 121 -11.35 -21.86 -26.45
C ILE A 121 -10.09 -21.20 -26.99
N GLN A 122 -9.78 -21.50 -28.23
CA GLN A 122 -8.75 -20.81 -28.99
C GLN A 122 -9.40 -19.78 -29.93
N ILE A 123 -8.95 -18.54 -29.88
CA ILE A 123 -9.37 -17.44 -30.75
C ILE A 123 -8.18 -16.93 -31.53
N GLY A 124 -8.24 -17.02 -32.84
CA GLY A 124 -7.21 -16.51 -33.74
C GLY A 124 -7.67 -15.34 -34.58
N PHE A 125 -6.74 -14.56 -35.08
CA PHE A 125 -6.97 -13.51 -36.07
C PHE A 125 -6.05 -13.76 -37.26
N ILE A 126 -6.58 -13.75 -38.47
CA ILE A 126 -5.83 -13.91 -39.71
C ILE A 126 -5.92 -12.68 -40.59
N SER A 127 -4.85 -12.37 -41.27
CA SER A 127 -4.87 -11.41 -42.36
C SER A 127 -5.36 -12.11 -43.63
N THR A 128 -6.44 -11.61 -44.22
CA THR A 128 -6.84 -12.06 -45.57
C THR A 128 -5.85 -11.45 -46.57
N ASN A 129 -5.24 -12.31 -47.32
CA ASN A 129 -4.16 -12.04 -48.26
C ASN A 129 -4.52 -11.07 -49.41
N SER A 130 -4.57 -9.78 -49.16
CA SER A 130 -4.31 -8.82 -50.23
C SER A 130 -3.22 -7.84 -49.78
N MET A 131 -2.24 -7.58 -50.62
CA MET A 131 -1.10 -6.71 -50.33
C MET A 131 -1.44 -5.29 -49.82
N ASN A 132 -2.72 -4.96 -49.75
CA ASN A 132 -3.22 -3.65 -49.34
C ASN A 132 -4.27 -3.69 -48.21
N SER A 133 -4.58 -4.83 -47.61
CA SER A 133 -5.56 -4.89 -46.53
C SER A 133 -4.87 -4.72 -45.18
N VAL A 134 -5.25 -3.69 -44.44
CA VAL A 134 -4.89 -3.55 -43.02
C VAL A 134 -5.49 -4.74 -42.28
N PRO A 135 -4.69 -5.55 -41.58
CA PRO A 135 -5.21 -6.69 -40.86
C PRO A 135 -6.14 -6.25 -39.75
N HIS A 136 -7.34 -6.81 -39.70
CA HIS A 136 -8.35 -6.57 -38.67
C HIS A 136 -8.20 -7.62 -37.56
N ARG A 137 -7.67 -7.20 -36.43
CA ARG A 137 -7.37 -8.03 -35.26
C ARG A 137 -7.87 -7.41 -33.96
N GLU A 138 -8.84 -6.53 -34.08
CA GLU A 138 -9.30 -5.75 -32.95
C GLU A 138 -10.44 -6.44 -32.22
N ILE A 139 -10.40 -6.31 -30.90
CA ILE A 139 -11.52 -6.59 -30.01
C ILE A 139 -11.94 -5.26 -29.38
N PHE A 140 -13.14 -4.82 -29.68
CA PHE A 140 -13.72 -3.60 -29.14
C PHE A 140 -14.62 -3.95 -27.96
N LEU A 141 -14.28 -3.46 -26.76
CA LEU A 141 -15.14 -3.60 -25.59
C LEU A 141 -16.37 -2.70 -25.66
N ALA A 142 -16.29 -1.62 -26.43
CA ALA A 142 -17.37 -0.64 -26.62
C ALA A 142 -17.99 -0.15 -25.30
N GLY A 143 -17.17 -0.01 -24.25
CA GLY A 143 -17.63 0.39 -22.92
C GLY A 143 -18.38 -0.68 -22.15
N HIS A 144 -18.19 -1.95 -22.48
CA HIS A 144 -18.81 -3.10 -21.86
C HIS A 144 -17.80 -4.06 -21.25
N SER A 145 -18.28 -5.12 -20.60
CA SER A 145 -17.44 -6.10 -19.93
C SER A 145 -17.21 -7.37 -20.77
N LEU A 146 -15.93 -7.77 -20.83
CA LEU A 146 -15.49 -9.04 -21.44
C LEU A 146 -14.63 -9.81 -20.45
N THR A 147 -14.94 -11.09 -20.25
CA THR A 147 -14.07 -12.03 -19.53
C THR A 147 -13.50 -13.04 -20.51
N LEU A 148 -12.18 -13.20 -20.49
CA LEU A 148 -11.42 -14.22 -21.18
C LEU A 148 -10.90 -15.21 -20.13
N ASP A 149 -11.42 -16.42 -20.11
CA ASP A 149 -11.10 -17.45 -19.11
C ASP A 149 -10.48 -18.65 -19.81
N ASN A 150 -9.20 -18.93 -19.57
CA ASN A 150 -8.44 -19.99 -20.25
C ASN A 150 -8.56 -19.89 -21.78
N VAL A 151 -8.35 -18.68 -22.32
CA VAL A 151 -8.43 -18.41 -23.76
C VAL A 151 -7.04 -18.34 -24.36
N LYS A 152 -6.80 -19.14 -25.40
CA LYS A 152 -5.61 -19.01 -26.24
C LYS A 152 -5.90 -18.02 -27.35
N THR A 153 -5.06 -17.00 -27.46
CA THR A 153 -5.17 -15.97 -28.50
C THR A 153 -4.09 -16.10 -29.58
N TYR A 154 -3.25 -17.12 -29.42
CA TYR A 154 -2.19 -17.46 -30.35
C TYR A 154 -2.48 -18.83 -30.99
N LEU A 155 -2.33 -18.92 -32.33
CA LEU A 155 -2.46 -20.15 -33.11
C LEU A 155 -1.07 -20.67 -33.46
N PRO A 156 -0.61 -21.83 -32.95
CA PRO A 156 0.67 -22.39 -33.34
C PRO A 156 0.61 -22.89 -34.78
N GLY A 157 1.46 -22.42 -35.64
CA GLY A 157 1.62 -22.89 -37.02
C GLY A 157 2.06 -21.88 -38.07
N GLY A 158 2.04 -20.62 -37.78
CA GLY A 158 2.26 -19.53 -38.72
C GLY A 158 3.52 -18.70 -38.56
N GLY A 159 4.57 -19.18 -37.94
CA GLY A 159 5.82 -18.43 -37.82
C GLY A 159 5.95 -17.56 -36.57
N ASP A 160 7.12 -17.10 -36.34
CA ASP A 160 7.67 -16.52 -35.12
C ASP A 160 6.72 -15.56 -34.37
N ALA A 161 6.15 -16.07 -33.29
CA ALA A 161 5.28 -15.34 -32.35
C ALA A 161 6.06 -14.38 -31.45
N SER A 162 7.21 -13.90 -31.87
CA SER A 162 7.88 -12.84 -31.15
C SER A 162 6.99 -11.60 -31.14
N LEU A 163 6.79 -10.99 -29.97
CA LEU A 163 6.01 -9.74 -29.78
C LEU A 163 6.52 -8.58 -30.65
N GLY A 164 7.49 -8.78 -31.52
CA GLY A 164 8.11 -7.82 -32.42
C GLY A 164 8.43 -8.31 -33.83
N GLY A 165 8.11 -9.57 -34.23
CA GLY A 165 8.54 -10.13 -35.54
C GLY A 165 7.66 -9.68 -36.71
N PHE A 166 8.27 -9.00 -37.70
CA PHE A 166 7.70 -8.75 -39.01
C PHE A 166 8.42 -9.67 -40.02
N GLY A 167 7.77 -10.67 -40.55
CA GLY A 167 8.33 -11.49 -41.63
C GLY A 167 7.57 -12.78 -41.90
N GLY A 168 6.80 -12.88 -42.98
CA GLY A 168 6.12 -14.09 -43.45
C GLY A 168 4.80 -13.82 -44.15
N THR A 169 4.35 -14.69 -45.02
CA THR A 169 3.25 -14.47 -45.96
C THR A 169 1.86 -14.76 -45.41
N GLU A 170 1.72 -15.46 -44.29
CA GLU A 170 0.47 -15.59 -43.51
C GLU A 170 0.86 -15.41 -42.05
N LYS A 171 0.54 -14.23 -41.51
CA LYS A 171 0.90 -13.90 -40.13
C LYS A 171 -0.32 -14.09 -39.26
N GLU A 172 -0.16 -14.90 -38.26
CA GLU A 172 -0.99 -14.88 -37.07
C GLU A 172 -0.85 -13.52 -36.42
N LEU A 173 -1.99 -12.91 -36.15
CA LEU A 173 -2.04 -11.56 -35.62
C LEU A 173 -2.49 -11.66 -34.16
N LEU A 174 -1.63 -11.20 -33.28
CA LEU A 174 -2.04 -11.03 -31.89
C LEU A 174 -3.16 -9.99 -31.81
N PRO A 175 -4.23 -10.24 -31.05
CA PRO A 175 -5.33 -9.29 -30.93
C PRO A 175 -4.89 -7.99 -30.27
N THR A 176 -5.53 -6.91 -30.70
CA THR A 176 -5.45 -5.60 -30.07
C THR A 176 -6.81 -5.27 -29.46
N ILE A 177 -6.82 -4.86 -28.20
CA ILE A 177 -8.04 -4.55 -27.48
C ILE A 177 -8.22 -3.04 -27.38
N TYR A 178 -9.45 -2.57 -27.58
CA TYR A 178 -9.87 -1.18 -27.37
C TYR A 178 -10.98 -1.12 -26.34
N ALA A 179 -10.85 -0.25 -25.34
CA ALA A 179 -11.90 -0.01 -24.34
C ALA A 179 -13.15 0.62 -24.97
N GLY A 180 -12.98 1.50 -25.95
CA GLY A 180 -14.05 2.11 -26.75
C GLY A 180 -14.48 1.26 -27.92
N GLY A 181 -15.31 1.87 -28.78
CA GLY A 181 -15.88 1.19 -29.94
C GLY A 181 -15.03 1.29 -31.20
N TYR A 182 -15.55 0.71 -32.28
CA TYR A 182 -14.94 0.64 -33.60
C TYR A 182 -14.70 2.02 -34.22
N HIS A 183 -15.60 2.98 -33.94
CA HIS A 183 -15.46 4.39 -34.31
C HIS A 183 -15.80 5.27 -33.10
N SER A 184 -15.26 6.48 -33.09
CA SER A 184 -15.55 7.47 -32.03
C SER A 184 -17.06 7.80 -31.89
N ASN A 185 -17.85 7.58 -32.94
CA ASN A 185 -19.28 7.82 -32.96
C ASN A 185 -20.13 6.59 -32.58
N THR A 186 -19.50 5.45 -32.32
CA THR A 186 -20.23 4.25 -31.90
C THR A 186 -20.82 4.49 -30.51
N ALA A 187 -22.10 4.20 -30.32
CA ALA A 187 -22.69 4.22 -28.99
C ALA A 187 -21.98 3.20 -28.11
N VAL A 188 -21.48 3.67 -26.97
CA VAL A 188 -20.69 2.85 -26.06
C VAL A 188 -21.23 2.94 -24.65
N GLY A 189 -21.01 1.89 -23.88
CA GLY A 189 -21.27 1.89 -22.45
C GLY A 189 -20.33 2.84 -21.70
N THR A 190 -20.61 3.07 -20.44
CA THR A 190 -19.87 4.01 -19.59
C THR A 190 -18.70 3.37 -18.83
N LYS A 191 -18.60 2.04 -18.84
CA LYS A 191 -17.54 1.29 -18.15
C LYS A 191 -17.05 0.14 -19.01
N ALA A 192 -15.85 0.26 -19.55
CA ALA A 192 -15.15 -0.84 -20.21
C ALA A 192 -14.45 -1.71 -19.16
N SER A 193 -14.64 -3.03 -19.20
CA SER A 193 -13.95 -3.95 -18.32
C SER A 193 -13.41 -5.15 -19.11
N LEU A 194 -12.11 -5.41 -18.97
CA LEU A 194 -11.47 -6.64 -19.44
C LEU A 194 -10.96 -7.43 -18.24
N THR A 195 -11.40 -8.68 -18.13
CA THR A 195 -10.89 -9.62 -17.16
C THR A 195 -10.27 -10.81 -17.90
N VAL A 196 -8.98 -11.06 -17.66
CA VAL A 196 -8.26 -12.24 -18.16
C VAL A 196 -7.90 -13.09 -16.96
N VAL A 197 -8.40 -14.32 -16.93
CA VAL A 197 -8.17 -15.28 -15.85
C VAL A 197 -7.78 -16.63 -16.42
N ASN A 198 -7.06 -17.42 -15.61
CA ASN A 198 -6.55 -18.73 -16.02
C ASN A 198 -5.77 -18.65 -17.34
N ALA A 199 -5.02 -17.56 -17.53
CA ALA A 199 -4.19 -17.36 -18.70
C ALA A 199 -3.11 -18.46 -18.81
N ASN A 200 -2.60 -18.64 -20.00
CA ASN A 200 -1.51 -19.56 -20.29
C ASN A 200 -0.52 -18.90 -21.26
N SER A 201 0.57 -19.59 -21.59
CA SER A 201 1.63 -19.06 -22.47
C SER A 201 1.15 -18.59 -23.85
N ASP A 202 -0.03 -19.05 -24.28
CA ASP A 202 -0.65 -18.73 -25.57
C ASP A 202 -1.72 -17.64 -25.45
N THR A 203 -1.93 -17.09 -24.24
CA THR A 203 -2.79 -15.93 -24.01
C THR A 203 -1.98 -14.65 -24.24
N MET A 204 -2.02 -14.12 -25.45
CA MET A 204 -1.16 -13.03 -25.89
C MET A 204 -1.95 -11.89 -26.54
N PHE A 205 -1.55 -10.65 -26.26
CA PHE A 205 -2.14 -9.45 -26.83
C PHE A 205 -1.06 -8.54 -27.40
N GLN A 206 -1.31 -7.93 -28.57
CA GLN A 206 -0.40 -6.95 -29.14
C GLN A 206 -0.41 -5.67 -28.30
N ASN A 207 -1.57 -5.07 -28.13
CA ASN A 207 -1.74 -3.87 -27.32
C ASN A 207 -3.14 -3.85 -26.69
N ILE A 208 -3.24 -3.14 -25.56
CA ILE A 208 -4.53 -2.77 -24.96
C ILE A 208 -4.63 -1.25 -24.92
N TYR A 209 -5.56 -0.68 -25.65
CA TYR A 209 -5.82 0.76 -25.70
C TYR A 209 -7.04 1.12 -24.87
N MET A 210 -6.89 2.09 -23.98
CA MET A 210 -7.98 2.57 -23.14
C MET A 210 -8.77 3.71 -23.81
N GLY A 211 -8.96 3.64 -25.12
CA GLY A 211 -9.65 4.61 -25.95
C GLY A 211 -10.42 3.95 -27.09
N HIS A 212 -10.96 4.78 -28.00
CA HIS A 212 -11.57 4.35 -29.26
C HIS A 212 -10.49 4.15 -30.34
N LYS A 213 -10.80 3.34 -31.34
CA LYS A 213 -10.05 3.32 -32.60
C LYS A 213 -10.55 4.45 -33.51
N ALA A 214 -9.68 5.35 -33.93
CA ALA A 214 -10.02 6.34 -34.94
C ALA A 214 -9.79 5.83 -36.37
N SER A 215 -10.51 6.37 -37.33
CA SER A 215 -10.47 5.94 -38.74
C SER A 215 -9.08 6.12 -39.43
N ALA A 216 -8.24 7.00 -38.92
CA ALA A 216 -6.91 7.28 -39.45
C ALA A 216 -5.75 6.64 -38.66
N GLY A 217 -6.03 5.66 -37.81
CA GLY A 217 -5.03 5.10 -36.89
C GLY A 217 -4.77 6.00 -35.68
N GLU A 218 -5.36 7.16 -35.60
CA GLU A 218 -5.39 8.01 -34.42
C GLU A 218 -6.33 7.42 -33.37
N ARG A 219 -6.03 7.69 -32.11
CA ARG A 219 -6.81 7.21 -30.97
C ARG A 219 -7.59 8.37 -30.41
N THR A 220 -8.89 8.19 -30.25
CA THR A 220 -9.73 9.19 -29.60
C THR A 220 -10.06 8.76 -28.18
N ALA A 221 -10.28 9.75 -27.33
CA ALA A 221 -10.61 9.57 -25.95
C ALA A 221 -11.89 8.73 -25.78
N TYR A 222 -11.84 7.85 -24.79
CA TYR A 222 -13.00 7.17 -24.26
C TYR A 222 -13.37 7.82 -22.91
N THR A 223 -14.53 8.45 -22.85
CA THR A 223 -14.96 9.24 -21.68
C THR A 223 -15.47 8.39 -20.51
N GLY A 224 -15.54 7.08 -20.66
CA GLY A 224 -15.92 6.14 -19.60
C GLY A 224 -14.77 5.75 -18.68
N SER A 225 -15.09 4.95 -17.69
CA SER A 225 -14.10 4.28 -16.84
C SER A 225 -13.57 3.00 -17.52
N VAL A 226 -12.30 2.68 -17.29
CA VAL A 226 -11.66 1.47 -17.79
C VAL A 226 -11.15 0.64 -16.63
N GLU A 227 -11.44 -0.65 -16.62
CA GLU A 227 -10.96 -1.61 -15.64
C GLU A 227 -10.30 -2.79 -16.35
N LEU A 228 -9.02 -2.99 -16.12
CA LEU A 228 -8.26 -4.12 -16.66
C LEU A 228 -7.79 -5.00 -15.50
N ASN A 229 -8.22 -6.25 -15.49
CA ASN A 229 -7.80 -7.28 -14.55
C ASN A 229 -7.08 -8.37 -15.34
N LEU A 230 -5.75 -8.42 -15.23
CA LEU A 230 -4.93 -9.33 -16.01
C LEU A 230 -4.23 -10.36 -15.12
N ASP A 231 -4.37 -11.62 -15.50
CA ASP A 231 -3.59 -12.73 -14.97
C ASP A 231 -2.12 -12.58 -15.39
N ALA A 232 -1.20 -12.95 -14.49
CA ALA A 232 0.24 -12.82 -14.72
C ALA A 232 0.76 -13.64 -15.91
N ASP A 233 0.12 -14.75 -16.25
CA ASP A 233 0.51 -15.58 -17.39
C ASP A 233 0.14 -14.96 -18.75
N ALA A 234 -0.72 -13.94 -18.76
CA ALA A 234 -1.06 -13.21 -19.98
C ALA A 234 0.13 -12.35 -20.46
N LYS A 235 0.42 -12.43 -21.76
CA LYS A 235 1.47 -11.63 -22.39
C LYS A 235 0.85 -10.43 -23.10
N VAL A 236 1.31 -9.23 -22.77
CA VAL A 236 0.84 -7.99 -23.39
C VAL A 236 2.04 -7.17 -23.81
N ARG A 237 2.07 -6.69 -25.05
CA ARG A 237 3.17 -5.82 -25.46
C ARG A 237 3.08 -4.46 -24.77
N ASP A 238 1.99 -3.71 -24.98
CA ASP A 238 1.82 -2.40 -24.38
C ASP A 238 0.39 -2.16 -23.92
N ILE A 239 0.24 -1.46 -22.78
CA ILE A 239 -1.03 -0.90 -22.32
C ILE A 239 -0.93 0.63 -22.43
N ILE A 240 -1.89 1.24 -23.13
CA ILE A 240 -1.84 2.65 -23.47
C ILE A 240 -3.18 3.30 -23.13
N SER A 241 -3.13 4.27 -22.23
CA SER A 241 -4.26 5.11 -21.86
C SER A 241 -4.52 6.17 -22.93
N ALA A 242 -5.78 6.56 -23.11
CA ALA A 242 -6.14 7.79 -23.80
C ALA A 242 -6.06 8.98 -22.82
N GLU A 243 -5.70 10.18 -23.33
CA GLU A 243 -5.49 11.36 -22.49
C GLU A 243 -6.72 11.75 -21.67
N ASP A 244 -7.92 11.57 -22.22
CA ASP A 244 -9.19 11.98 -21.61
C ASP A 244 -9.95 10.83 -20.94
N THR A 245 -9.34 9.66 -20.73
CA THR A 245 -9.99 8.57 -19.99
C THR A 245 -10.31 9.04 -18.57
N THR A 246 -11.60 8.97 -18.19
CA THR A 246 -12.10 9.52 -16.91
C THR A 246 -11.47 8.83 -15.70
N SER A 247 -11.30 7.51 -15.77
CA SER A 247 -10.56 6.73 -14.78
C SER A 247 -10.07 5.42 -15.41
N ALA A 248 -8.89 4.98 -15.02
CA ALA A 248 -8.34 3.71 -15.45
C ALA A 248 -7.78 2.94 -14.24
N SER A 249 -8.30 1.74 -14.01
CA SER A 249 -7.81 0.81 -13.01
C SER A 249 -7.16 -0.37 -13.71
N LEU A 250 -5.85 -0.54 -13.51
CA LEU A 250 -5.06 -1.65 -14.04
C LEU A 250 -4.71 -2.55 -12.87
N VAL A 251 -5.17 -3.78 -12.87
CA VAL A 251 -4.88 -4.76 -11.83
C VAL A 251 -4.17 -5.95 -12.46
N PHE A 252 -2.94 -6.19 -12.05
CA PHE A 252 -2.20 -7.40 -12.36
C PHE A 252 -2.23 -8.32 -11.16
N SER A 253 -2.61 -9.57 -11.38
CA SER A 253 -2.62 -10.56 -10.30
C SER A 253 -2.03 -11.87 -10.78
N GLY A 254 -1.11 -12.43 -9.99
CA GLY A 254 -0.56 -13.75 -10.23
C GLY A 254 -1.57 -14.86 -10.01
N GLY A 255 -1.37 -15.97 -10.72
CA GLY A 255 -2.12 -17.20 -10.57
C GLY A 255 -1.90 -17.87 -9.21
N GLN A 256 -2.40 -19.07 -9.03
CA GLN A 256 -2.37 -19.81 -7.76
C GLN A 256 -0.96 -20.14 -7.23
N ASN A 257 0.08 -20.05 -8.06
CA ASN A 257 1.44 -20.45 -7.71
C ASN A 257 2.36 -19.30 -7.27
N GLY A 258 1.89 -18.06 -7.28
CA GLY A 258 2.58 -16.87 -6.75
C GLY A 258 3.93 -16.55 -7.42
N MET A 259 4.15 -15.27 -7.74
CA MET A 259 5.38 -14.73 -8.34
C MET A 259 5.61 -15.00 -9.84
N ASP A 260 4.57 -15.23 -10.59
CA ASP A 260 4.68 -15.21 -12.05
C ASP A 260 5.01 -13.79 -12.52
N GLU A 261 5.85 -13.69 -13.53
CA GLU A 261 6.29 -12.42 -14.10
C GLU A 261 5.44 -12.08 -15.32
N ILE A 262 4.77 -10.92 -15.25
CA ILE A 262 4.01 -10.43 -16.40
C ILE A 262 4.95 -9.96 -17.50
N SER A 263 4.78 -10.52 -18.69
CA SER A 263 5.49 -10.09 -19.89
C SER A 263 4.79 -8.88 -20.52
N ILE A 264 5.28 -7.68 -20.18
CA ILE A 264 4.78 -6.42 -20.71
C ILE A 264 5.95 -5.46 -20.97
N SER A 265 5.93 -4.76 -22.12
CA SER A 265 7.01 -3.83 -22.49
C SER A 265 6.79 -2.42 -21.96
N GLY A 266 5.54 -1.95 -21.92
CA GLY A 266 5.25 -0.60 -21.46
C GLY A 266 3.82 -0.40 -20.95
N ILE A 267 3.70 0.49 -19.96
CA ILE A 267 2.42 1.00 -19.45
C ILE A 267 2.45 2.51 -19.56
N LYS A 268 1.65 3.05 -20.46
CA LYS A 268 1.43 4.48 -20.60
C LYS A 268 0.07 4.85 -20.02
N GLY A 269 0.06 5.36 -18.81
CA GLY A 269 -1.13 5.84 -18.11
C GLY A 269 -1.46 7.31 -18.42
N ASN A 270 -2.37 7.86 -17.64
CA ASN A 270 -2.68 9.29 -17.55
C ASN A 270 -2.89 9.68 -16.08
N ALA A 271 -3.23 10.96 -15.83
CA ALA A 271 -3.43 11.49 -14.48
C ALA A 271 -4.58 10.83 -13.69
N ASN A 272 -5.35 9.94 -14.29
CA ASN A 272 -6.46 9.20 -13.67
C ASN A 272 -6.20 7.68 -13.61
N THR A 273 -4.99 7.24 -13.95
CA THR A 273 -4.63 5.82 -13.99
C THR A 273 -4.10 5.36 -12.64
N VAL A 274 -4.66 4.27 -12.14
CA VAL A 274 -4.19 3.53 -10.96
C VAL A 274 -3.69 2.16 -11.41
N LEU A 275 -2.45 1.82 -11.04
CA LEU A 275 -1.85 0.51 -11.27
C LEU A 275 -1.78 -0.25 -9.95
N THR A 276 -2.36 -1.43 -9.89
CA THR A 276 -2.25 -2.36 -8.75
C THR A 276 -1.56 -3.64 -9.18
N VAL A 277 -0.54 -4.06 -8.43
CA VAL A 277 0.19 -5.32 -8.64
C VAL A 277 0.10 -6.16 -7.38
N LYS A 278 -0.34 -7.41 -7.49
CA LYS A 278 -0.46 -8.35 -6.36
C LYS A 278 -0.12 -9.77 -6.78
N ASN A 279 0.60 -10.50 -5.94
CA ASN A 279 1.01 -11.89 -6.17
C ASN A 279 1.69 -12.15 -7.53
N CYS A 280 2.32 -11.14 -8.11
CA CYS A 280 3.08 -11.27 -9.36
C CYS A 280 4.16 -10.20 -9.45
N ALA A 281 5.07 -10.34 -10.40
CA ALA A 281 6.08 -9.35 -10.71
C ALA A 281 5.80 -8.69 -12.07
N VAL A 282 5.99 -7.38 -12.13
CA VAL A 282 6.00 -6.59 -13.38
C VAL A 282 7.41 -6.02 -13.51
N SER A 283 8.23 -6.61 -14.39
CA SER A 283 9.66 -6.32 -14.49
C SER A 283 10.03 -5.79 -15.86
N GLY A 284 11.06 -4.94 -15.91
CA GLY A 284 11.61 -4.41 -17.15
C GLY A 284 10.65 -3.54 -17.95
N VAL A 285 9.64 -2.96 -17.31
CA VAL A 285 8.57 -2.20 -17.93
C VAL A 285 8.85 -0.70 -17.90
N VAL A 286 8.51 -0.01 -18.98
CA VAL A 286 8.45 1.45 -19.02
C VAL A 286 7.10 1.90 -18.49
N THR A 287 7.09 2.66 -17.39
CA THR A 287 5.88 3.23 -16.80
C THR A 287 5.87 4.74 -16.96
N THR A 288 4.81 5.28 -17.57
CA THR A 288 4.64 6.73 -17.75
C THR A 288 3.21 7.17 -17.46
N GLY A 289 3.03 8.37 -16.91
CA GLY A 289 1.73 9.00 -16.72
C GLY A 289 0.80 8.35 -15.70
N ILE A 290 1.25 7.35 -14.92
CA ILE A 290 0.44 6.68 -13.91
C ILE A 290 0.36 7.56 -12.66
N LYS A 291 -0.85 7.79 -12.14
CA LYS A 291 -1.08 8.62 -10.95
C LYS A 291 -0.70 7.89 -9.67
N ASP A 292 -1.27 6.73 -9.48
CA ASP A 292 -1.11 5.95 -8.26
C ASP A 292 -0.63 4.54 -8.60
N ILE A 293 0.42 4.09 -7.91
CA ILE A 293 0.94 2.73 -8.02
C ILE A 293 0.76 2.06 -6.65
N VAL A 294 0.01 0.97 -6.62
CA VAL A 294 -0.28 0.19 -5.42
C VAL A 294 0.33 -1.20 -5.56
N LEU A 295 1.28 -1.51 -4.70
CA LEU A 295 1.92 -2.83 -4.65
C LEU A 295 1.41 -3.55 -3.42
N GLU A 296 0.63 -4.61 -3.63
CA GLU A 296 0.02 -5.41 -2.56
C GLU A 296 0.83 -6.68 -2.29
N ALA A 297 0.34 -7.53 -1.38
CA ALA A 297 1.02 -8.76 -0.98
C ALA A 297 1.56 -9.57 -2.17
N GLY A 298 2.86 -9.86 -2.16
CA GLY A 298 3.54 -10.58 -3.24
C GLY A 298 3.68 -9.82 -4.56
N GLY A 299 3.13 -8.60 -4.65
CA GLY A 299 3.27 -7.74 -5.83
C GLY A 299 4.65 -7.06 -5.87
N ARG A 300 5.29 -7.08 -7.03
CA ARG A 300 6.58 -6.41 -7.28
C ARG A 300 6.51 -5.62 -8.58
N LEU A 301 6.98 -4.38 -8.53
CA LEU A 301 7.19 -3.57 -9.72
C LEU A 301 8.68 -3.25 -9.85
N GLN A 302 9.28 -3.57 -11.00
CA GLN A 302 10.63 -3.19 -11.37
C GLN A 302 10.57 -2.38 -12.67
N PRO A 303 10.62 -1.05 -12.63
CA PRO A 303 10.73 -0.21 -13.82
C PRO A 303 12.00 -0.51 -14.61
N LYS A 304 11.96 -0.25 -15.91
CA LYS A 304 13.05 -0.60 -16.81
C LYS A 304 14.28 0.29 -16.66
N ASP A 305 14.05 1.58 -16.53
CA ASP A 305 15.09 2.61 -16.56
C ASP A 305 14.61 3.92 -15.94
N GLU A 306 15.45 4.93 -15.99
CA GLU A 306 15.21 6.27 -15.41
C GLU A 306 14.08 7.05 -16.09
N THR A 307 13.54 6.57 -17.20
CA THR A 307 12.37 7.19 -17.85
C THR A 307 11.05 6.88 -17.14
N ALA A 308 11.06 5.95 -16.21
CA ALA A 308 9.90 5.61 -15.41
C ALA A 308 9.42 6.80 -14.58
N GLN A 309 8.12 7.09 -14.68
CA GLN A 309 7.49 8.15 -13.90
C GLN A 309 6.78 7.54 -12.69
N LEU A 310 7.33 7.80 -11.50
CA LEU A 310 6.78 7.36 -10.24
C LEU A 310 6.10 8.56 -9.56
N ASN A 311 4.77 8.54 -9.48
CA ASN A 311 4.02 9.57 -8.77
C ASN A 311 3.72 9.07 -7.33
N ASN A 312 2.46 8.76 -6.99
CA ASN A 312 2.17 8.23 -5.68
C ASN A 312 2.45 6.73 -5.62
N ILE A 313 3.16 6.30 -4.60
CA ILE A 313 3.49 4.89 -4.35
C ILE A 313 2.83 4.45 -3.05
N THR A 314 2.16 3.32 -3.10
CA THR A 314 1.60 2.68 -1.90
C THR A 314 2.05 1.21 -1.84
N LEU A 315 2.76 0.86 -0.79
CA LEU A 315 3.21 -0.50 -0.51
C LEU A 315 2.34 -1.10 0.59
N LYS A 316 1.64 -2.21 0.31
CA LYS A 316 0.77 -2.89 1.27
C LYS A 316 1.20 -4.33 1.47
N ASN A 317 1.24 -4.78 2.75
CA ASN A 317 1.40 -6.18 3.10
C ASN A 317 2.57 -6.90 2.40
N GLY A 318 3.74 -6.24 2.31
CA GLY A 318 4.92 -6.80 1.69
C GLY A 318 5.06 -6.54 0.18
N GLY A 319 4.23 -5.67 -0.39
CA GLY A 319 4.43 -5.17 -1.75
C GLY A 319 5.82 -4.56 -1.94
N CYS A 320 6.42 -4.74 -3.11
CA CYS A 320 7.82 -4.44 -3.37
C CYS A 320 7.99 -3.47 -4.55
N LEU A 321 8.60 -2.32 -4.29
CA LEU A 321 9.13 -1.44 -5.34
C LEU A 321 10.62 -1.74 -5.52
N ASP A 322 10.98 -2.22 -6.69
CA ASP A 322 12.35 -2.61 -7.03
C ASP A 322 12.95 -1.63 -8.04
N LEU A 323 13.86 -0.82 -7.57
CA LEU A 323 14.53 0.23 -8.34
C LEU A 323 15.98 -0.15 -8.69
N THR A 324 16.33 -1.44 -8.65
CA THR A 324 17.71 -1.90 -8.94
C THR A 324 18.19 -1.62 -10.37
N LYS A 325 17.31 -1.21 -11.27
CA LYS A 325 17.66 -0.79 -12.64
C LYS A 325 17.72 0.72 -12.82
N ILE A 326 17.49 1.47 -11.75
CA ILE A 326 17.45 2.93 -11.77
C ILE A 326 18.45 3.43 -10.72
N ILE A 327 19.41 4.23 -11.16
CA ILE A 327 20.42 4.79 -10.25
C ILE A 327 19.87 6.03 -9.54
N ASP A 328 19.21 6.92 -10.28
CA ASP A 328 18.65 8.18 -9.77
C ASP A 328 17.13 8.15 -9.86
N ALA A 329 16.47 7.49 -8.89
CA ALA A 329 15.03 7.37 -8.90
C ALA A 329 14.36 8.61 -8.28
N GLN A 330 13.21 9.00 -8.84
CA GLN A 330 12.37 10.06 -8.27
C GLN A 330 10.93 9.59 -8.08
N VAL A 331 10.43 9.72 -6.86
CA VAL A 331 9.01 9.62 -6.54
C VAL A 331 8.47 11.04 -6.36
N LYS A 332 7.67 11.51 -7.33
CA LYS A 332 7.16 12.90 -7.36
C LYS A 332 6.06 13.15 -6.35
N GLY A 333 5.29 12.14 -6.02
CA GLY A 333 4.17 12.20 -5.09
C GLY A 333 4.48 11.56 -3.74
N ASN A 334 3.43 11.10 -3.07
CA ASN A 334 3.52 10.51 -1.74
C ASN A 334 4.06 9.08 -1.81
N PHE A 335 4.76 8.68 -0.75
CA PHE A 335 5.24 7.32 -0.55
C PHE A 335 4.66 6.76 0.75
N THR A 336 3.78 5.78 0.63
CA THR A 336 3.05 5.21 1.76
C THR A 336 3.36 3.73 1.90
N SER A 337 3.67 3.30 3.11
CA SER A 337 3.81 1.89 3.43
C SER A 337 2.85 1.51 4.54
N GLY A 338 2.08 0.45 4.35
CA GLY A 338 1.08 0.04 5.33
C GLY A 338 0.66 -1.42 5.19
N GLY A 339 -0.03 -1.90 6.23
CA GLY A 339 -0.56 -3.26 6.29
C GLY A 339 -0.11 -4.00 7.55
N SER A 340 -1.00 -4.81 8.09
CA SER A 340 -0.78 -5.55 9.35
C SER A 340 0.08 -6.81 9.18
N ALA A 341 0.18 -7.35 7.95
CA ALA A 341 0.81 -8.65 7.72
C ALA A 341 2.32 -8.57 7.44
N ALA A 342 2.78 -7.56 6.73
CA ALA A 342 4.20 -7.37 6.41
C ALA A 342 4.50 -5.92 5.99
N LYS A 343 5.71 -5.45 6.29
CA LYS A 343 6.20 -4.15 5.83
C LYS A 343 6.33 -4.13 4.32
N GLY A 344 6.03 -3.00 3.67
CA GLY A 344 6.38 -2.77 2.28
C GLY A 344 7.90 -2.85 2.07
N LYS A 345 8.33 -3.11 0.85
CA LYS A 345 9.75 -3.26 0.52
C LYS A 345 10.17 -2.25 -0.54
N LEU A 346 11.29 -1.60 -0.30
CA LEU A 346 11.99 -0.76 -1.26
C LEU A 346 13.36 -1.37 -1.53
N VAL A 347 13.65 -1.69 -2.78
CA VAL A 347 14.92 -2.29 -3.18
C VAL A 347 15.65 -1.33 -4.13
N LEU A 348 16.87 -0.94 -3.80
CA LEU A 348 17.71 -0.06 -4.63
C LEU A 348 18.96 -0.80 -5.10
N ASP A 349 19.59 -0.28 -6.16
CA ASP A 349 20.95 -0.69 -6.53
C ASP A 349 21.96 -0.24 -5.46
N GLN A 350 23.10 -0.91 -5.39
CA GLN A 350 24.16 -0.60 -4.43
C GLN A 350 24.72 0.84 -4.56
N ASN A 351 24.58 1.45 -5.73
CA ASN A 351 25.00 2.81 -6.01
C ASN A 351 23.81 3.75 -6.31
N GLY A 352 22.59 3.22 -6.19
CA GLY A 352 21.38 3.94 -6.48
C GLY A 352 20.84 4.70 -5.28
N TYR A 353 20.11 5.78 -5.55
CA TYR A 353 19.32 6.46 -4.54
C TYR A 353 17.92 6.78 -5.04
N VAL A 354 17.01 7.08 -4.11
CA VAL A 354 15.66 7.55 -4.43
C VAL A 354 15.39 8.88 -3.73
N GLN A 355 14.90 9.84 -4.50
CA GLN A 355 14.39 11.10 -3.96
C GLN A 355 12.85 11.06 -3.92
N ILE A 356 12.26 11.29 -2.75
CA ILE A 356 10.83 11.32 -2.53
C ILE A 356 10.40 12.75 -2.21
N ASN A 357 9.62 13.36 -3.10
CA ASN A 357 9.25 14.78 -2.97
C ASN A 357 7.95 14.99 -2.17
N GLY A 358 7.11 13.96 -2.05
CA GLY A 358 5.86 14.01 -1.30
C GLY A 358 6.00 13.58 0.15
N GLN A 359 4.85 13.38 0.81
CA GLN A 359 4.81 12.88 2.18
C GLN A 359 5.22 11.42 2.23
N VAL A 360 5.99 11.05 3.28
CA VAL A 360 6.32 9.67 3.58
C VAL A 360 5.54 9.24 4.81
N SER A 361 4.91 8.06 4.75
CA SER A 361 4.14 7.51 5.87
C SER A 361 4.27 6.00 5.97
N GLY A 362 4.21 5.50 7.21
CA GLY A 362 4.37 4.10 7.53
C GLY A 362 5.83 3.62 7.47
N VAL A 363 6.02 2.31 7.68
CA VAL A 363 7.35 1.70 7.79
C VAL A 363 7.64 0.83 6.58
N THR A 364 8.73 1.12 5.89
CA THR A 364 9.20 0.39 4.70
C THR A 364 10.49 -0.35 5.00
N GLN A 365 10.57 -1.62 4.67
CA GLN A 365 11.82 -2.36 4.71
C GLN A 365 12.69 -1.99 3.52
N PHE A 366 13.85 -1.40 3.80
CA PHE A 366 14.84 -1.05 2.79
C PHE A 366 15.79 -2.24 2.55
N GLN A 367 16.14 -2.47 1.30
CA GLN A 367 17.09 -3.49 0.88
C GLN A 367 17.95 -2.98 -0.28
N VAL A 368 19.17 -3.47 -0.36
CA VAL A 368 20.03 -3.30 -1.54
C VAL A 368 20.04 -4.59 -2.32
N GLY A 369 19.75 -4.50 -3.60
CA GLY A 369 19.71 -5.62 -4.53
C GLY A 369 20.68 -5.45 -5.69
N SER A 370 21.08 -6.54 -6.29
CA SER A 370 21.69 -6.57 -7.61
C SER A 370 21.14 -7.75 -8.39
N HIS A 371 20.95 -7.55 -9.69
CA HIS A 371 20.54 -8.63 -10.59
C HIS A 371 21.60 -9.71 -10.77
N ALA A 372 22.85 -9.44 -10.40
CA ALA A 372 24.00 -10.25 -10.80
C ALA A 372 24.76 -10.95 -9.65
N ILE A 373 24.54 -10.59 -8.39
CA ILE A 373 25.40 -11.04 -7.29
C ILE A 373 24.57 -11.49 -6.08
N SER A 374 24.81 -12.72 -5.63
CA SER A 374 24.31 -13.21 -4.34
C SER A 374 25.29 -12.77 -3.23
N GLY A 375 24.92 -11.77 -2.43
CA GLY A 375 25.75 -11.30 -1.34
C GLY A 375 25.11 -10.12 -0.61
N ASN A 376 25.78 -9.62 0.43
CA ASN A 376 25.42 -8.35 1.02
C ASN A 376 26.05 -7.24 0.18
N LEU A 377 25.23 -6.44 -0.47
CA LEU A 377 25.62 -5.38 -1.40
C LEU A 377 25.50 -3.99 -0.78
N LEU A 378 25.08 -3.91 0.48
CA LEU A 378 24.93 -2.64 1.16
C LEU A 378 26.31 -1.97 1.33
N ASN A 379 26.44 -0.75 0.87
CA ASN A 379 27.63 0.09 0.99
C ASN A 379 27.37 1.25 1.95
N GLU A 380 28.43 1.93 2.38
CA GLU A 380 28.31 3.23 3.02
C GLU A 380 27.92 4.29 1.98
N HIS A 381 26.64 4.56 1.89
CA HIS A 381 26.06 5.39 0.84
C HIS A 381 24.72 6.00 1.29
N THR A 382 24.40 7.18 0.77
CA THR A 382 23.07 7.78 0.90
C THR A 382 22.11 7.16 -0.09
N TYR A 383 21.09 6.47 0.42
CA TYR A 383 20.14 5.75 -0.40
C TYR A 383 18.79 6.44 -0.56
N ILE A 384 18.35 7.21 0.43
CA ILE A 384 17.01 7.78 0.43
C ILE A 384 17.10 9.26 0.84
N ILE A 385 16.41 10.10 0.08
CA ILE A 385 16.25 11.53 0.36
C ILE A 385 14.76 11.83 0.38
N ALA A 386 14.22 12.19 1.54
CA ALA A 386 12.81 12.48 1.72
C ALA A 386 12.62 13.49 2.86
N GLU A 387 12.62 14.79 2.54
CA GLU A 387 12.56 15.89 3.50
C GLU A 387 11.36 15.82 4.47
N ASN A 388 10.27 15.19 4.02
CA ASN A 388 9.05 15.02 4.82
C ASN A 388 8.97 13.64 5.51
N GLY A 389 10.09 12.91 5.58
CA GLY A 389 10.18 11.61 6.23
C GLY A 389 10.79 11.72 7.63
N THR A 390 10.50 10.73 8.47
CA THR A 390 11.06 10.58 9.82
C THR A 390 11.92 9.32 9.89
N ALA A 391 12.84 9.22 10.84
CA ALA A 391 13.82 8.15 10.97
C ALA A 391 13.20 6.74 10.92
N GLY A 392 12.01 6.53 11.51
CA GLY A 392 11.32 5.26 11.52
C GLY A 392 10.66 4.84 10.21
N ASN A 393 10.61 5.70 9.17
CA ASN A 393 9.94 5.36 7.90
C ASN A 393 10.66 4.29 7.09
N PHE A 394 11.99 4.18 7.21
CA PHE A 394 12.77 3.17 6.51
C PHE A 394 13.63 2.39 7.50
N VAL A 395 13.59 1.07 7.39
CA VAL A 395 14.32 0.15 8.26
C VAL A 395 15.06 -0.90 7.43
N LEU A 396 16.23 -1.33 7.90
CA LEU A 396 16.98 -2.42 7.26
C LEU A 396 16.32 -3.78 7.51
N SER A 397 16.69 -4.77 6.70
CA SER A 397 16.37 -6.15 6.97
C SER A 397 17.18 -6.67 8.16
N ASP A 398 16.64 -7.66 8.89
CA ASP A 398 17.37 -8.32 9.99
C ASP A 398 18.73 -8.87 9.54
N LYS A 399 18.82 -9.31 8.28
CA LYS A 399 20.07 -9.79 7.70
C LYS A 399 21.13 -8.70 7.62
N ASP A 400 20.76 -7.47 7.24
CA ASP A 400 21.68 -6.35 7.12
C ASP A 400 22.10 -5.85 8.49
N ILE A 401 21.19 -5.79 9.45
CA ILE A 401 21.48 -5.48 10.86
C ILE A 401 22.46 -6.51 11.42
N ASN A 402 22.23 -7.79 11.21
CA ASN A 402 23.13 -8.87 11.67
C ASN A 402 24.52 -8.83 10.99
N ASN A 403 24.66 -8.12 9.86
CA ASN A 403 25.95 -7.85 9.21
C ASN A 403 26.57 -6.52 9.64
N ASN A 404 26.13 -5.96 10.75
CA ASN A 404 26.59 -4.71 11.35
C ASN A 404 26.38 -3.47 10.46
N TYR A 405 25.28 -3.44 9.71
CA TYR A 405 24.85 -2.22 9.03
C TYR A 405 23.77 -1.50 9.84
N SER A 406 23.83 -0.18 9.78
CA SER A 406 22.82 0.72 10.34
C SER A 406 22.35 1.68 9.25
N LEU A 407 21.06 2.01 9.23
CA LEU A 407 20.48 3.03 8.37
C LEU A 407 20.16 4.25 9.24
N VAL A 408 20.92 5.30 9.05
CA VAL A 408 20.83 6.53 9.86
C VAL A 408 20.13 7.61 9.07
N CYS A 409 19.11 8.21 9.67
CA CYS A 409 18.38 9.36 9.10
C CYS A 409 18.88 10.66 9.77
N LYS A 410 19.33 11.61 8.95
CA LYS A 410 19.61 12.98 9.39
C LYS A 410 18.89 13.95 8.42
N ASN A 411 17.96 14.74 8.95
CA ASN A 411 17.22 15.74 8.16
C ASN A 411 16.57 15.19 6.89
N GLY A 412 15.92 14.03 6.99
CA GLY A 412 15.28 13.39 5.84
C GLY A 412 16.24 12.74 4.84
N ILE A 413 17.47 12.48 5.23
CA ILE A 413 18.49 11.81 4.43
C ILE A 413 18.90 10.52 5.13
N TRP A 414 18.66 9.38 4.50
CA TRP A 414 19.03 8.06 5.03
C TRP A 414 20.32 7.57 4.40
N THR A 415 21.32 7.39 5.24
CA THR A 415 22.64 6.89 4.88
C THR A 415 22.91 5.57 5.58
N ALA A 416 23.37 4.57 4.84
CA ALA A 416 23.80 3.31 5.42
C ALA A 416 25.28 3.40 5.86
N TYR A 417 25.57 2.86 7.01
CA TYR A 417 26.92 2.77 7.57
C TYR A 417 27.22 1.34 8.00
N ARG A 418 28.46 0.92 7.82
CA ARG A 418 28.95 -0.34 8.36
C ARG A 418 29.68 -0.10 9.69
N ASN A 419 29.40 -0.94 10.68
CA ASN A 419 29.94 -0.77 12.04
C ASN A 419 29.70 0.65 12.58
N TYR A 420 28.52 1.19 12.30
CA TYR A 420 28.16 2.51 12.78
C TYR A 420 28.26 2.56 14.31
N VAL A 421 29.10 3.45 14.79
CA VAL A 421 29.08 3.84 16.19
C VAL A 421 28.22 5.10 16.24
N PRO A 422 27.06 5.08 16.88
CA PRO A 422 26.25 6.27 17.02
C PRO A 422 27.08 7.38 17.61
N GLU A 423 26.97 8.59 17.08
CA GLU A 423 27.39 9.76 17.85
C GLU A 423 26.66 9.68 19.19
N LYS A 424 27.34 10.06 20.25
CA LYS A 424 26.75 10.07 21.59
C LYS A 424 25.40 10.79 21.49
N ARG A 425 24.31 10.10 21.89
CA ARG A 425 23.01 10.74 21.93
C ARG A 425 23.03 11.76 23.07
N GLU A 426 22.47 12.92 22.82
CA GLU A 426 22.36 14.00 23.78
C GLU A 426 20.90 14.39 23.93
N LEU A 427 20.45 14.60 25.15
CA LEU A 427 19.11 15.08 25.42
C LEU A 427 18.98 16.53 24.95
N GLU A 428 18.12 16.81 23.99
CA GLU A 428 17.95 18.15 23.44
C GLU A 428 16.61 18.80 23.82
N SER A 429 15.56 18.01 23.95
CA SER A 429 14.24 18.53 24.26
C SER A 429 13.38 17.55 25.07
N ILE A 430 12.30 18.08 25.63
CA ILE A 430 11.33 17.31 26.40
C ILE A 430 9.91 17.75 26.04
N GLU A 431 9.02 16.78 25.84
CA GLU A 431 7.60 16.99 25.72
C GLU A 431 6.91 16.55 27.00
N ILE A 432 6.34 17.49 27.76
CA ILE A 432 5.61 17.20 29.00
C ILE A 432 4.12 17.10 28.67
N LYS A 433 3.58 15.89 28.69
CA LYS A 433 2.15 15.63 28.50
C LYS A 433 1.35 15.92 29.75
N SER A 434 1.88 15.56 30.94
CA SER A 434 1.30 15.92 32.21
C SER A 434 2.35 16.11 33.30
N CYS A 435 2.09 17.04 34.23
CA CYS A 435 2.87 17.25 35.44
C CYS A 435 1.93 17.63 36.57
N PRO A 436 1.99 16.99 37.75
CA PRO A 436 1.12 17.32 38.87
C PRO A 436 1.45 18.70 39.40
N LYS A 437 0.42 19.57 39.55
CA LYS A 437 0.61 20.89 40.12
C LYS A 437 0.56 20.90 41.66
N ASN A 438 -0.35 20.11 42.24
CA ASN A 438 -0.51 19.95 43.67
C ASN A 438 -0.28 18.49 44.04
N VAL A 439 0.60 18.24 44.96
CA VAL A 439 0.98 16.90 45.39
C VAL A 439 0.77 16.78 46.89
N TYR A 440 -0.07 15.83 47.30
CA TYR A 440 -0.20 15.44 48.70
C TYR A 440 1.02 14.57 49.08
N THR A 441 1.78 15.00 50.08
CA THR A 441 3.01 14.31 50.46
C THR A 441 2.81 12.86 50.88
N GLY A 442 1.62 12.53 51.42
CA GLY A 442 1.24 11.17 51.80
C GLY A 442 1.00 10.20 50.63
N ASN A 443 0.90 10.72 49.40
CA ASN A 443 0.74 9.90 48.19
C ASN A 443 2.07 9.58 47.50
N ILE A 444 3.17 10.15 47.98
CA ILE A 444 4.49 9.91 47.40
C ILE A 444 5.04 8.60 48.00
N PRO A 445 5.23 7.54 47.19
CA PRO A 445 5.75 6.28 47.70
C PRO A 445 7.25 6.39 48.04
N ALA A 446 7.71 5.52 48.92
CA ALA A 446 9.13 5.41 49.27
C ALA A 446 9.91 4.54 48.26
N ASP A 447 9.21 3.74 47.46
CA ASP A 447 9.76 2.88 46.42
C ASP A 447 8.74 2.74 45.32
N ILE A 448 9.15 2.56 44.08
CA ILE A 448 8.27 2.40 42.91
C ILE A 448 7.34 1.17 43.05
N THR A 449 7.79 0.15 43.75
CA THR A 449 6.99 -1.06 44.01
C THR A 449 5.84 -0.84 45.01
N ASP A 450 5.91 0.23 45.77
CA ASP A 450 4.90 0.61 46.78
C ASP A 450 3.88 1.64 46.23
N LYS A 451 3.98 1.99 44.94
CA LYS A 451 3.08 2.96 44.32
C LYS A 451 1.62 2.52 44.37
N THR A 452 0.76 3.48 44.64
CA THR A 452 -0.70 3.35 44.57
C THR A 452 -1.22 4.03 43.31
N ASP A 453 -2.50 3.85 42.98
CA ASP A 453 -3.15 4.53 41.87
C ASP A 453 -3.11 6.06 41.97
N ASP A 454 -2.94 6.59 43.20
CA ASP A 454 -2.86 8.03 43.48
C ASP A 454 -1.40 8.55 43.54
N ALA A 455 -0.41 7.72 43.24
CA ALA A 455 0.98 8.13 43.24
C ALA A 455 1.23 9.22 42.18
N PRO A 456 1.87 10.34 42.56
CA PRO A 456 2.11 11.43 41.61
C PRO A 456 3.19 11.07 40.59
N TYR A 457 2.92 11.39 39.33
CA TYR A 457 3.84 11.13 38.22
C TYR A 457 3.87 12.25 37.21
N LEU A 458 4.97 12.29 36.45
CA LEU A 458 5.09 13.07 35.22
C LEU A 458 4.90 12.14 34.02
N ASP A 459 4.15 12.59 33.03
CA ASP A 459 4.07 11.94 31.73
C ASP A 459 4.87 12.77 30.74
N VAL A 460 6.04 12.27 30.35
CA VAL A 460 7.02 13.03 29.58
C VAL A 460 7.70 12.16 28.55
N ILE A 461 8.01 12.76 27.41
CA ILE A 461 8.86 12.14 26.38
C ILE A 461 10.14 12.96 26.29
N TRP A 462 11.26 12.30 26.54
CA TRP A 462 12.58 12.86 26.30
C TRP A 462 12.98 12.63 24.86
N LYS A 463 13.59 13.63 24.24
CA LYS A 463 14.01 13.56 22.84
C LYS A 463 15.49 13.93 22.70
N ASP A 464 16.16 13.17 21.86
CA ASP A 464 17.55 13.43 21.51
C ASP A 464 17.70 14.55 20.47
N GLN A 465 18.94 14.86 20.10
CA GLN A 465 19.30 15.83 19.08
C GLN A 465 18.79 15.50 17.67
N TYR A 466 18.22 14.32 17.48
CA TYR A 466 17.58 13.90 16.21
C TYR A 466 16.05 13.93 16.27
N GLY A 467 15.48 14.30 17.44
CA GLY A 467 14.05 14.30 17.70
C GLY A 467 13.48 12.92 17.96
N GLU A 468 14.33 11.92 18.21
CA GLU A 468 13.91 10.55 18.56
C GLU A 468 13.72 10.40 20.06
N ASP A 469 12.81 9.51 20.45
CA ASP A 469 12.51 9.25 21.85
C ASP A 469 13.74 8.63 22.54
N TYR A 470 14.07 9.19 23.72
CA TYR A 470 15.19 8.77 24.55
C TYR A 470 14.63 8.08 25.78
N THR A 471 14.78 6.76 25.83
CA THR A 471 14.17 5.96 26.88
C THR A 471 14.96 5.99 28.18
N PHE A 472 14.29 5.68 29.29
CA PHE A 472 14.93 5.57 30.60
C PHE A 472 16.12 4.59 30.60
N ASP A 473 15.97 3.43 29.95
CA ASP A 473 17.04 2.43 29.90
C ASP A 473 18.28 2.92 29.14
N GLU A 474 18.08 3.73 28.09
CA GLU A 474 19.18 4.33 27.34
C GLU A 474 19.93 5.35 28.16
N VAL A 475 19.24 6.25 28.85
CA VAL A 475 19.86 7.23 29.76
C VAL A 475 20.51 6.55 30.93
N ALA A 476 19.87 5.54 31.53
CA ALA A 476 20.45 4.80 32.67
C ALA A 476 21.74 4.08 32.30
N ASN A 477 21.83 3.54 31.08
CA ASN A 477 23.03 2.87 30.59
C ASN A 477 24.17 3.85 30.25
N GLU A 478 23.83 5.06 29.82
CA GLU A 478 24.79 6.07 29.43
C GLU A 478 25.44 6.74 30.65
N TYR A 479 24.70 6.91 31.74
CA TYR A 479 25.15 7.65 32.94
C TYR A 479 25.34 6.74 34.17
N ASP A 480 26.01 5.61 34.00
CA ASP A 480 26.45 4.70 35.08
C ASP A 480 25.33 4.20 36.00
N GLY A 481 24.12 4.03 35.47
CA GLY A 481 22.99 3.41 36.18
C GLY A 481 22.17 4.37 37.06
N TYR A 482 22.44 5.66 37.00
CA TYR A 482 21.63 6.65 37.74
C TYR A 482 20.41 7.16 36.96
N GLY A 483 20.32 6.83 35.69
CA GLY A 483 19.15 7.18 34.85
C GLY A 483 18.82 8.65 34.85
N PHE A 484 17.54 8.97 34.86
CA PHE A 484 17.08 10.36 34.91
C PHE A 484 17.21 11.05 36.27
N TYR A 485 17.68 10.38 37.30
CA TYR A 485 17.81 11.00 38.63
C TYR A 485 18.69 12.25 38.61
N ASN A 486 19.76 12.19 37.86
CA ASN A 486 20.70 13.29 37.73
C ASN A 486 20.25 14.35 36.70
N HIS A 487 19.13 14.17 36.05
CA HIS A 487 18.55 15.14 35.13
C HIS A 487 17.36 15.91 35.71
N MET A 488 16.99 15.62 36.96
CA MET A 488 15.89 16.26 37.64
C MET A 488 16.34 16.96 38.91
N ILE A 489 15.99 18.22 39.01
CA ILE A 489 16.25 19.02 40.21
C ILE A 489 14.93 19.58 40.75
N LEU A 490 14.71 19.42 42.04
CA LEU A 490 13.58 20.01 42.74
C LEU A 490 14.11 21.07 43.73
N ILE A 491 13.94 22.35 43.41
CA ILE A 491 14.40 23.49 44.19
C ILE A 491 13.22 24.31 44.73
N ARG A 492 13.34 24.94 45.87
CA ARG A 492 12.29 25.88 46.34
C ARG A 492 12.11 27.01 45.36
N SER A 493 10.86 27.29 44.98
CA SER A 493 10.57 28.32 43.98
C SER A 493 11.05 29.73 44.40
N ASP A 494 11.02 30.03 45.72
CA ASP A 494 11.53 31.29 46.22
C ASP A 494 13.04 31.40 46.09
N ASP A 495 13.79 30.30 46.32
CA ASP A 495 15.23 30.27 46.19
C ASP A 495 15.64 30.32 44.68
N TRP A 496 14.93 29.61 43.81
CA TRP A 496 15.18 29.65 42.37
C TRP A 496 14.97 31.05 41.78
N ASN A 497 13.94 31.76 42.24
CA ASN A 497 13.61 33.10 41.76
C ASN A 497 14.35 34.23 42.46
N SER A 498 15.16 33.96 43.50
CA SER A 498 15.89 34.96 44.27
C SER A 498 17.25 35.29 43.65
N ASP A 499 17.55 36.59 43.60
CA ASP A 499 18.88 37.09 43.26
C ASP A 499 19.74 37.46 44.52
N ASP A 500 19.27 37.13 45.74
CA ASP A 500 19.94 37.39 46.98
C ASP A 500 21.19 36.51 47.18
N GLU A 501 22.36 37.10 47.34
CA GLU A 501 23.64 36.39 47.48
C GLU A 501 23.67 35.46 48.72
N GLU A 502 22.95 35.77 49.79
CA GLU A 502 22.85 34.91 50.97
C GLU A 502 22.07 33.63 50.66
N ILE A 503 20.99 33.76 49.87
CA ILE A 503 20.19 32.62 49.43
C ILE A 503 20.95 31.76 48.44
N GLN A 504 21.72 32.38 47.57
CA GLN A 504 22.55 31.66 46.58
C GLN A 504 23.55 30.67 47.19
N GLN A 505 23.96 30.94 48.44
CA GLN A 505 24.95 30.11 49.15
C GLN A 505 24.32 29.09 50.11
N LYS A 506 23.02 28.93 50.11
CA LYS A 506 22.32 27.92 50.93
C LYS A 506 22.46 26.52 50.35
N MET A 507 22.59 25.56 51.28
CA MET A 507 22.67 24.13 50.94
C MET A 507 21.32 23.40 51.11
N ASP A 508 20.27 24.03 51.64
CA ASP A 508 18.93 23.37 51.79
C ASP A 508 18.09 23.59 50.56
N TRP A 509 18.39 22.84 49.53
CA TRP A 509 17.95 23.07 48.18
C TRP A 509 16.87 22.13 47.67
N GLY A 510 16.20 21.37 48.47
CA GLY A 510 15.11 20.60 47.89
C GLY A 510 14.45 19.60 48.78
N ASN A 511 13.60 18.85 48.17
CA ASN A 511 12.98 17.68 48.71
C ASN A 511 13.77 16.42 48.35
N PRO A 512 13.80 15.41 49.25
CA PRO A 512 14.42 14.13 49.00
C PRO A 512 13.56 13.28 48.06
N ILE A 513 13.35 13.76 46.84
CA ILE A 513 12.52 13.15 45.81
C ILE A 513 13.34 12.92 44.57
N TYR A 514 13.15 11.79 43.95
CA TYR A 514 13.68 11.46 42.63
C TYR A 514 12.57 10.93 41.71
N LEU A 515 12.83 10.84 40.43
CA LEU A 515 11.95 10.22 39.47
C LEU A 515 12.35 8.76 39.28
N ASP A 516 11.36 7.87 39.26
CA ASP A 516 11.54 6.48 38.90
C ASP A 516 10.46 6.04 37.90
N VAL A 517 10.73 4.99 37.13
CA VAL A 517 9.83 4.49 36.09
C VAL A 517 9.38 3.08 36.40
N ASP A 518 8.09 2.83 36.30
CA ASP A 518 7.59 1.46 36.25
C ASP A 518 7.87 0.88 34.86
N LYS A 519 8.62 -0.22 34.79
CA LYS A 519 8.97 -0.92 33.54
C LYS A 519 7.77 -1.32 32.68
N ASN A 520 6.57 -1.35 33.24
CA ASN A 520 5.34 -1.62 32.52
C ASN A 520 4.65 -0.35 31.99
N GLU A 521 5.10 0.84 32.38
CA GLU A 521 4.52 2.14 32.07
C GLU A 521 5.66 3.12 31.67
N SER A 522 6.32 2.84 30.58
CA SER A 522 7.61 3.45 30.16
C SER A 522 7.64 4.96 30.01
N ASP A 523 6.48 5.61 29.92
CA ASP A 523 6.36 7.06 29.69
C ASP A 523 6.01 7.83 30.98
N ARG A 524 5.85 7.13 32.12
CA ARG A 524 5.47 7.72 33.38
C ARG A 524 6.61 7.67 34.38
N TYR A 525 7.01 8.83 34.85
CA TYR A 525 8.05 9.00 35.87
C TYR A 525 7.40 9.38 37.17
N TYR A 526 7.42 8.45 38.13
CA TYR A 526 6.81 8.64 39.44
C TYR A 526 7.72 9.41 40.36
N LEU A 527 7.13 10.31 41.17
CA LEU A 527 7.84 10.99 42.24
C LEU A 527 8.04 10.00 43.41
N ILE A 528 9.25 9.68 43.75
CA ILE A 528 9.61 8.74 44.83
C ILE A 528 10.38 9.49 45.88
N ALA A 529 10.02 9.32 47.16
CA ALA A 529 10.67 9.97 48.28
C ALA A 529 11.66 9.03 48.99
N TYR A 530 12.90 9.45 49.10
CA TYR A 530 13.92 8.76 49.93
C TYR A 530 14.10 9.36 51.31
N GLY A 531 13.23 10.30 51.72
CA GLY A 531 13.22 10.96 53.00
C GLY A 531 11.95 11.74 53.28
N GLU A 532 11.93 12.55 54.34
CA GLU A 532 10.74 13.36 54.69
C GLU A 532 10.56 14.52 53.70
N VAL A 533 9.39 14.51 53.04
CA VAL A 533 9.02 15.52 52.02
C VAL A 533 8.55 16.80 52.72
N LYS A 534 9.20 17.91 52.42
CA LYS A 534 8.84 19.23 52.95
C LYS A 534 7.70 19.86 52.11
N THR A 535 6.70 20.43 52.80
CA THR A 535 5.62 21.17 52.14
C THR A 535 6.08 22.53 51.62
N GLY A 536 5.41 23.04 50.60
CA GLY A 536 5.69 24.35 50.00
C GLY A 536 5.70 24.32 48.47
N LYS A 537 6.13 25.43 47.89
CA LYS A 537 6.24 25.61 46.45
C LYS A 537 7.69 25.27 46.02
N TYR A 538 7.76 24.41 45.00
CA TYR A 538 9.02 23.99 44.43
C TYR A 538 8.98 24.13 42.91
N THR A 539 10.13 24.42 42.34
CA THR A 539 10.33 24.39 40.89
C THR A 539 11.03 23.10 40.54
N LEU A 540 10.40 22.29 39.73
CA LEU A 540 11.02 21.12 39.11
C LEU A 540 11.73 21.57 37.83
N LEU A 541 13.03 21.32 37.77
CA LEU A 541 13.88 21.55 36.63
C LEU A 541 14.21 20.21 35.99
N LEU A 542 14.03 20.12 34.67
CA LEU A 542 14.41 18.98 33.87
C LEU A 542 15.54 19.41 32.93
N CYS A 543 16.70 18.79 33.05
CA CYS A 543 17.95 19.23 32.41
C CYS A 543 18.38 18.26 31.30
N SER A 544 19.02 18.76 30.25
CA SER A 544 19.62 17.94 29.18
C SER A 544 20.90 17.22 29.62
N GLU A 545 21.62 17.80 30.56
CA GLU A 545 22.84 17.21 31.10
C GLU A 545 22.65 16.73 32.54
N PRO A 546 23.30 15.63 32.94
CA PRO A 546 23.29 15.20 34.33
C PRO A 546 24.08 16.17 35.18
N PHE A 547 23.69 16.28 36.41
CA PHE A 547 24.45 17.08 37.40
C PHE A 547 25.05 16.18 38.46
N ASP A 548 26.22 16.54 38.92
CA ASP A 548 26.92 15.93 40.04
C ASP A 548 27.25 17.01 41.08
N ASP A 549 27.18 16.66 42.38
CA ASP A 549 27.67 17.45 43.51
C ASP A 549 27.23 18.94 43.53
N LEU A 550 25.92 19.19 43.44
CA LEU A 550 25.35 20.52 43.60
C LEU A 550 25.26 20.86 45.10
N ASP A 551 26.08 21.79 45.56
CA ASP A 551 26.15 22.18 46.97
C ASP A 551 25.35 23.42 47.33
N THR A 552 25.06 24.28 46.34
CA THR A 552 24.41 25.57 46.57
C THR A 552 23.33 25.89 45.52
N VAL A 553 22.44 26.83 45.82
CA VAL A 553 21.46 27.37 44.86
C VAL A 553 22.18 27.98 43.65
N ALA A 554 23.36 28.56 43.84
CA ALA A 554 24.17 29.11 42.75
C ALA A 554 24.63 28.03 41.76
N ASP A 555 24.99 26.85 42.29
CA ASP A 555 25.37 25.72 41.43
C ASP A 555 24.19 25.26 40.56
N VAL A 556 22.99 25.18 41.13
CA VAL A 556 21.76 24.88 40.36
C VAL A 556 21.51 25.93 39.29
N LYS A 557 21.70 27.22 39.61
CA LYS A 557 21.52 28.32 38.64
C LYS A 557 22.56 28.32 37.53
N ALA A 558 23.75 27.80 37.79
CA ALA A 558 24.76 27.63 36.73
C ALA A 558 24.33 26.63 35.63
N LEU A 559 23.41 25.76 35.95
CA LEU A 559 22.84 24.78 34.97
C LEU A 559 21.74 25.37 34.10
N LYS A 560 21.43 26.67 34.21
CA LYS A 560 20.28 27.30 33.53
C LYS A 560 20.24 27.02 32.02
N ASP A 561 21.36 26.96 31.36
CA ASP A 561 21.47 26.71 29.92
C ASP A 561 21.18 25.25 29.54
N THR A 562 21.18 24.32 30.51
CA THR A 562 20.86 22.91 30.31
C THR A 562 19.39 22.60 30.64
N VAL A 563 18.64 23.56 31.20
CA VAL A 563 17.24 23.36 31.60
C VAL A 563 16.33 23.29 30.36
N LEU A 564 15.77 22.13 30.10
CA LEU A 564 14.82 21.87 29.01
C LEU A 564 13.39 22.25 29.38
N ALA A 565 13.02 22.11 30.66
CA ALA A 565 11.69 22.47 31.14
C ALA A 565 11.68 22.83 32.61
N GLU A 566 10.80 23.77 32.98
CA GLU A 566 10.52 24.20 34.35
C GLU A 566 9.03 23.98 34.67
N LYS A 567 8.71 23.39 35.83
CA LYS A 567 7.35 23.22 36.32
C LYS A 567 7.24 23.53 37.80
N GLU A 568 6.24 24.33 38.19
CA GLU A 568 5.94 24.55 39.62
C GLU A 568 5.12 23.37 40.17
N ILE A 569 5.57 22.80 41.28
CA ILE A 569 4.89 21.77 42.05
C ILE A 569 4.67 22.28 43.47
N ILE A 570 3.47 22.13 44.02
CA ILE A 570 3.10 22.51 45.36
C ILE A 570 2.89 21.26 46.21
N PHE A 571 3.77 21.02 47.16
CA PHE A 571 3.59 19.91 48.11
C PHE A 571 2.77 20.38 49.31
N THR A 572 1.77 19.56 49.70
CA THR A 572 0.86 19.84 50.83
C THR A 572 0.79 18.64 51.76
N ASP A 573 0.58 18.89 53.06
CA ASP A 573 0.33 17.87 54.07
C ASP A 573 -1.15 17.60 54.30
N GLU A 574 -2.03 18.36 53.64
CA GLU A 574 -3.47 18.12 53.64
C GLU A 574 -3.83 17.34 52.35
N PRO A 575 -4.68 16.31 52.47
CA PRO A 575 -5.24 15.63 51.30
C PRO A 575 -6.20 16.60 50.61
N GLY A 576 -5.64 17.49 49.82
CA GLY A 576 -6.41 18.34 48.91
C GLY A 576 -7.09 17.46 47.87
N VAL A 577 -8.15 17.97 47.26
CA VAL A 577 -8.77 17.33 46.09
C VAL A 577 -7.73 17.33 44.95
N SER A 578 -6.83 16.36 44.96
CA SER A 578 -5.60 16.35 44.15
C SER A 578 -5.74 15.70 42.79
N HIS A 579 -6.93 15.45 42.32
CA HIS A 579 -7.13 14.98 40.97
C HIS A 579 -7.50 16.17 40.10
N GLN A 580 -6.51 16.82 39.47
CA GLN A 580 -6.77 17.44 38.20
C GLN A 580 -6.86 16.28 37.20
N HIS A 581 -8.07 15.76 37.04
CA HIS A 581 -8.39 15.17 35.77
C HIS A 581 -8.10 16.25 34.73
N VAL A 582 -7.06 16.09 33.93
CA VAL A 582 -6.99 16.81 32.66
C VAL A 582 -8.25 16.35 31.96
N GLU A 583 -9.24 17.23 31.85
CA GLU A 583 -10.41 16.94 31.05
C GLU A 583 -9.89 16.59 29.65
N GLY A 584 -9.86 15.31 29.34
CA GLY A 584 -9.66 14.84 27.99
C GLY A 584 -10.73 15.49 27.10
N GLU A 585 -10.46 15.69 25.84
CA GLU A 585 -11.50 16.11 24.90
C GLU A 585 -12.71 15.20 25.10
N PRO A 586 -13.91 15.77 25.37
CA PRO A 586 -15.08 14.97 25.73
C PRO A 586 -15.43 14.01 24.59
N VAL A 587 -15.35 12.72 24.87
CA VAL A 587 -15.74 11.70 23.93
C VAL A 587 -17.26 11.54 24.00
N LYS A 588 -17.89 11.53 22.84
CA LYS A 588 -19.31 11.23 22.72
C LYS A 588 -19.49 9.72 22.81
N GLU A 589 -20.16 9.27 23.84
CA GLU A 589 -20.60 7.87 23.95
C GLU A 589 -22.11 7.76 23.72
N ASN A 590 -22.56 6.58 23.31
CA ASN A 590 -23.97 6.30 23.07
C ASN A 590 -24.65 7.31 22.11
N GLU A 591 -23.94 7.76 21.08
CA GLU A 591 -24.49 8.71 20.13
C GLU A 591 -25.65 8.08 19.34
N ILE A 592 -26.84 8.64 19.51
CA ILE A 592 -28.00 8.34 18.68
C ILE A 592 -28.11 9.41 17.63
N ALA A 593 -27.88 9.05 16.38
CA ALA A 593 -27.97 10.00 15.27
C ALA A 593 -29.38 10.63 15.17
N ALA A 594 -29.44 11.92 14.91
CA ALA A 594 -30.71 12.60 14.68
C ALA A 594 -31.39 12.04 13.43
N THR A 595 -32.70 11.80 13.53
CA THR A 595 -33.55 11.44 12.38
C THR A 595 -34.42 12.61 11.99
N CYS A 596 -35.13 12.52 10.85
CA CYS A 596 -36.07 13.57 10.43
C CYS A 596 -37.18 13.84 11.43
N THR A 597 -37.43 12.97 12.40
CA THR A 597 -38.51 13.05 13.38
C THR A 597 -38.04 13.07 14.82
N GLN A 598 -36.77 12.80 15.12
CA GLN A 598 -36.24 12.75 16.49
C GLN A 598 -34.87 13.45 16.56
N LYS A 599 -34.67 14.21 17.66
CA LYS A 599 -33.36 14.78 17.97
C LYS A 599 -32.39 13.64 18.34
N GLY A 600 -31.18 13.72 17.83
CA GLY A 600 -30.07 12.85 18.28
C GLY A 600 -29.71 13.16 19.74
N SER A 601 -29.13 12.20 20.42
CA SER A 601 -28.60 12.35 21.78
C SER A 601 -27.24 11.64 21.88
N TYR A 602 -26.46 12.04 22.87
CA TYR A 602 -25.21 11.36 23.23
C TYR A 602 -24.91 11.66 24.70
N ASP A 603 -24.15 10.76 25.29
CA ASP A 603 -23.59 10.99 26.62
C ASP A 603 -22.20 11.65 26.45
N LYS A 604 -21.99 12.76 27.16
CA LYS A 604 -20.67 13.37 27.26
C LYS A 604 -19.94 12.74 28.44
N VAL A 605 -18.94 11.94 28.16
CA VAL A 605 -18.07 11.35 29.18
C VAL A 605 -16.74 12.09 29.17
N VAL A 606 -16.28 12.45 30.34
CA VAL A 606 -14.98 13.07 30.57
C VAL A 606 -14.23 12.13 31.48
N TYR A 607 -13.12 11.56 31.01
CA TYR A 607 -12.25 10.66 31.78
C TYR A 607 -11.15 11.40 32.49
#